data_d7fc598f122ff0ef24ededa1ed632d35
#
_entry.id   d7fc598f122ff0ef24ededa1ed632d35
#
_cell.length_a   1.000
_cell.length_b   1.000
_cell.length_c   1.000
_cell.angle_alpha   90.00
_cell.angle_beta   90.00
_cell.angle_gamma   90.00
#
_symmetry.space_group_name_H-M   'P 1'
#
loop_
_entity.id
_entity.type
_entity.pdbx_description
1 polymer ?
#
loop_
_entity_poly.entity_id
_entity_poly.type
_entity_poly.pdbx_seq_one_letter_code
_entity_poly.pdbx_strand_id
1 'polypeptide(L)'
;MDKKERFNRYKYSMGLSSWEIASYKDQDNVIVVNDGPNGLRKPVSNNVNEQSEIIKTVCLPSISALACSFDKKACYEDGFILAQECLANGTNILLAPGVNIKHNILCGRNF
;
A
#
# COMPACT_ATOMS: atom_id res chain seq x y z
N MET A 1 16.71 17.14 -22.85
CA MET A 1 15.74 17.11 -21.74
C MET A 1 15.77 18.47 -21.07
N ASP A 2 14.65 19.18 -21.12
CA ASP A 2 14.49 20.53 -20.55
C ASP A 2 14.58 20.50 -19.02
N LYS A 3 14.98 21.65 -18.40
CA LYS A 3 15.06 21.80 -16.93
C LYS A 3 13.72 21.52 -16.25
N LYS A 4 12.61 21.93 -16.88
CA LYS A 4 11.24 21.71 -16.39
C LYS A 4 10.88 20.23 -16.39
N GLU A 5 11.25 19.50 -17.45
CA GLU A 5 11.02 18.05 -17.55
C GLU A 5 11.86 17.29 -16.52
N ARG A 6 13.11 17.72 -16.29
CA ARG A 6 13.97 17.17 -15.25
C ARG A 6 13.35 17.36 -13.85
N PHE A 7 12.90 18.58 -13.56
CA PHE A 7 12.29 18.92 -12.27
C PHE A 7 10.99 18.12 -12.02
N ASN A 8 10.17 17.95 -13.05
CA ASN A 8 8.97 17.15 -12.97
C ASN A 8 9.31 15.67 -12.64
N ARG A 9 10.35 15.10 -13.25
CA ARG A 9 10.78 13.73 -12.92
C ARG A 9 11.20 13.57 -11.46
N TYR A 10 11.89 14.55 -10.89
CA TYR A 10 12.25 14.51 -9.47
C TYR A 10 11.04 14.54 -8.53
N LYS A 11 9.99 15.27 -8.88
CA LYS A 11 8.75 15.30 -8.07
C LYS A 11 8.14 13.92 -7.88
N TYR A 12 8.23 13.03 -8.88
CA TYR A 12 7.66 11.68 -8.78
C TYR A 12 8.41 10.76 -7.83
N SER A 13 9.71 10.98 -7.68
CA SER A 13 10.53 10.18 -6.76
C SER A 13 10.52 10.69 -5.33
N MET A 14 10.01 11.90 -5.07
CA MET A 14 10.03 12.53 -3.75
C MET A 14 8.75 12.33 -2.94
N GLY A 15 7.63 11.94 -3.59
CA GLY A 15 6.32 11.94 -2.95
C GLY A 15 5.78 13.35 -2.66
N LEU A 16 4.50 13.48 -2.47
CA LEU A 16 3.83 14.71 -2.06
C LEU A 16 3.57 14.73 -0.55
N SER A 17 3.30 13.55 0.01
CA SER A 17 3.08 13.32 1.43
C SER A 17 3.56 11.90 1.79
N SER A 18 3.27 11.45 3.00
CA SER A 18 3.57 10.07 3.43
C SER A 18 2.81 9.02 2.59
N TRP A 19 1.70 9.40 1.98
CA TRP A 19 0.77 8.48 1.32
C TRP A 19 0.42 8.88 -0.12
N GLU A 20 1.10 9.88 -0.67
CA GLU A 20 0.77 10.45 -1.98
C GLU A 20 2.01 10.67 -2.83
N ILE A 21 1.89 10.29 -4.09
CA ILE A 21 2.91 10.49 -5.12
C ILE A 21 2.28 11.31 -6.26
N ALA A 22 3.01 12.26 -6.83
CA ALA A 22 2.53 13.00 -7.98
C ALA A 22 2.42 12.12 -9.22
N SER A 23 1.35 12.26 -10.00
CA SER A 23 1.22 11.59 -11.28
C SER A 23 2.13 12.22 -12.36
N TYR A 24 2.75 11.39 -13.19
CA TYR A 24 3.64 11.86 -14.28
C TYR A 24 2.88 12.52 -15.41
N LYS A 25 1.71 12.00 -15.74
CA LYS A 25 0.96 12.43 -16.92
C LYS A 25 -0.02 13.57 -16.64
N ASP A 26 -0.48 13.66 -15.41
CA ASP A 26 -1.51 14.60 -15.01
C ASP A 26 -1.13 15.18 -13.64
N GLN A 27 -0.76 16.45 -13.61
CA GLN A 27 -0.31 17.12 -12.39
C GLN A 27 -1.42 17.30 -11.37
N ASP A 28 -2.67 17.14 -11.79
CA ASP A 28 -3.87 17.26 -10.95
C ASP A 28 -4.26 15.91 -10.32
N ASN A 29 -3.70 14.79 -10.82
CA ASN A 29 -3.97 13.46 -10.29
C ASN A 29 -2.87 13.02 -9.32
N VAL A 30 -3.28 12.69 -8.11
CA VAL A 30 -2.43 12.15 -7.06
C VAL A 30 -2.53 10.62 -7.06
N ILE A 31 -1.40 9.95 -6.99
CA ILE A 31 -1.34 8.50 -6.77
C ILE A 31 -1.33 8.25 -5.28
N VAL A 32 -2.37 7.61 -4.77
CA VAL A 32 -2.51 7.27 -3.35
C VAL A 32 -1.86 5.93 -3.08
N VAL A 33 -0.96 5.90 -2.11
CA VAL A 33 -0.20 4.71 -1.67
C VAL A 33 -0.60 4.40 -0.23
N ASN A 34 -0.94 3.16 0.07
CA ASN A 34 -1.29 2.77 1.44
C ASN A 34 -0.67 1.43 1.83
N ASP A 35 -0.51 1.23 3.12
CA ASP A 35 -0.10 -0.05 3.71
C ASP A 35 -1.24 -1.06 3.68
N GLY A 36 -0.90 -2.35 3.75
CA GLY A 36 -1.93 -3.35 3.98
C GLY A 36 -1.63 -4.76 3.50
N PRO A 37 -0.59 -5.44 4.04
CA PRO A 37 -0.36 -6.84 3.69
C PRO A 37 -1.43 -7.81 4.22
N ASN A 38 -2.14 -7.44 5.28
CA ASN A 38 -3.19 -8.25 5.92
C ASN A 38 -4.55 -7.53 5.93
N GLY A 39 -4.76 -6.60 5.01
CA GLY A 39 -5.93 -5.72 4.91
C GLY A 39 -5.49 -4.28 4.65
N LEU A 40 -6.27 -3.53 3.89
CA LEU A 40 -5.97 -2.14 3.57
C LEU A 40 -5.92 -1.29 4.84
N ARG A 41 -4.81 -0.59 5.06
CA ARG A 41 -4.66 0.39 6.11
C ARG A 41 -4.59 1.78 5.50
N LYS A 42 -5.70 2.47 5.46
CA LYS A 42 -5.81 3.84 4.94
C LYS A 42 -6.19 4.81 6.07
N PRO A 43 -5.40 5.87 6.33
CA PRO A 43 -5.80 6.92 7.26
C PRO A 43 -6.98 7.71 6.71
N VAL A 44 -7.84 8.23 7.58
CA VAL A 44 -8.96 9.11 7.22
C VAL A 44 -8.44 10.45 6.69
N SER A 45 -7.33 10.95 7.24
CA SER A 45 -6.66 12.17 6.81
C SER A 45 -5.25 11.88 6.33
N ASN A 46 -4.81 12.54 5.25
CA ASN A 46 -3.44 12.48 4.76
C ASN A 46 -2.47 13.36 5.60
N ASN A 47 -3.00 14.09 6.58
CA ASN A 47 -2.20 14.90 7.48
C ASN A 47 -1.44 14.00 8.48
N VAL A 48 -0.12 14.08 8.52
CA VAL A 48 0.77 13.26 9.37
C VAL A 48 0.40 13.35 10.85
N ASN A 49 -0.12 14.49 11.30
CA ASN A 49 -0.51 14.72 12.69
C ASN A 49 -1.89 14.14 13.05
N GLU A 50 -2.69 13.71 12.07
CA GLU A 50 -4.06 13.23 12.23
C GLU A 50 -4.23 11.75 11.84
N GLN A 51 -3.15 10.99 11.72
CA GLN A 51 -3.15 9.59 11.28
C GLN A 51 -3.68 8.59 12.33
N SER A 52 -4.24 9.06 13.42
CA SER A 52 -4.80 8.20 14.48
C SER A 52 -6.08 7.48 14.06
N GLU A 53 -6.84 8.05 13.13
CA GLU A 53 -8.06 7.44 12.62
C GLU A 53 -7.82 6.73 11.29
N ILE A 54 -8.23 5.47 11.25
CA ILE A 54 -8.11 4.60 10.07
C ILE A 54 -9.51 4.24 9.60
N ILE A 55 -9.75 4.21 8.30
CA ILE A 55 -11.00 3.73 7.75
C ILE A 55 -11.21 2.25 8.12
N LYS A 56 -12.45 1.86 8.32
CA LYS A 56 -12.80 0.45 8.57
C LYS A 56 -12.68 -0.33 7.27
N THR A 57 -11.87 -1.37 7.29
CA THR A 57 -11.59 -2.26 6.16
C THR A 57 -11.65 -3.71 6.61
N VAL A 58 -11.59 -4.65 5.67
CA VAL A 58 -11.54 -6.07 5.97
C VAL A 58 -10.18 -6.43 6.57
N CYS A 59 -10.18 -7.23 7.64
CA CYS A 59 -8.99 -7.86 8.18
C CYS A 59 -8.87 -9.26 7.59
N LEU A 60 -7.82 -9.47 6.82
CA LEU A 60 -7.52 -10.74 6.15
C LEU A 60 -6.52 -11.56 6.98
N PRO A 61 -6.39 -12.86 6.73
CA PRO A 61 -5.39 -13.69 7.38
C PRO A 61 -3.98 -13.13 7.18
N SER A 62 -3.10 -13.35 8.14
CA SER A 62 -1.70 -12.95 7.95
C SER A 62 -1.08 -13.69 6.76
N ILE A 63 -0.18 -13.04 6.04
CA ILE A 63 0.52 -13.62 4.89
C ILE A 63 1.24 -14.93 5.28
N SER A 64 1.76 -15.01 6.51
CA SER A 64 2.37 -16.23 7.03
C SER A 64 1.38 -17.37 7.18
N ALA A 65 0.17 -17.10 7.68
CA ALA A 65 -0.90 -18.11 7.79
C ALA A 65 -1.36 -18.56 6.40
N LEU A 66 -1.52 -17.60 5.47
CA LEU A 66 -1.90 -17.88 4.09
C LEU A 66 -0.83 -18.74 3.38
N ALA A 67 0.45 -18.44 3.58
CA ALA A 67 1.54 -19.25 3.05
C ALA A 67 1.57 -20.67 3.60
N CYS A 68 1.24 -20.86 4.88
CA CYS A 68 1.15 -22.18 5.51
C CYS A 68 -0.02 -23.02 4.99
N SER A 69 -1.00 -22.43 4.36
CA SER A 69 -2.12 -23.16 3.75
C SER A 69 -1.70 -23.94 2.51
N PHE A 70 -0.63 -23.54 1.81
CA PHE A 70 -0.21 -24.03 0.49
C PHE A 70 -1.34 -23.96 -0.58
N ASP A 71 -2.37 -23.13 -0.34
CA ASP A 71 -3.51 -22.98 -1.22
C ASP A 71 -3.38 -21.72 -2.09
N LYS A 72 -3.04 -21.97 -3.37
CA LYS A 72 -2.90 -20.88 -4.36
C LYS A 72 -4.23 -20.16 -4.64
N LYS A 73 -5.36 -20.87 -4.50
CA LYS A 73 -6.67 -20.27 -4.73
C LYS A 73 -7.02 -19.33 -3.62
N ALA A 74 -6.77 -19.70 -2.35
CA ALA A 74 -6.93 -18.81 -1.21
C ALA A 74 -6.06 -17.56 -1.33
N CYS A 75 -4.80 -17.70 -1.77
CA CYS A 75 -3.92 -16.54 -2.03
C CYS A 75 -4.47 -15.61 -3.12
N TYR A 76 -5.06 -16.16 -4.17
CA TYR A 76 -5.68 -15.36 -5.22
C TYR A 76 -6.92 -14.63 -4.74
N GLU A 77 -7.79 -15.29 -3.98
CA GLU A 77 -9.00 -14.70 -3.40
C GLU A 77 -8.67 -13.59 -2.41
N ASP A 78 -7.64 -13.77 -1.59
CA ASP A 78 -7.10 -12.75 -0.68
C ASP A 78 -6.67 -11.50 -1.44
N GLY A 79 -5.84 -11.66 -2.47
CA GLY A 79 -5.41 -10.56 -3.33
C GLY A 79 -6.57 -9.87 -4.07
N PHE A 80 -7.59 -10.64 -4.47
CA PHE A 80 -8.78 -10.08 -5.11
C PHE A 80 -9.59 -9.21 -4.14
N ILE A 81 -9.78 -9.65 -2.89
CA ILE A 81 -10.46 -8.88 -1.84
C ILE A 81 -9.70 -7.58 -1.57
N LEU A 82 -8.37 -7.65 -1.41
CA LEU A 82 -7.52 -6.47 -1.24
C LEU A 82 -7.65 -5.48 -2.39
N ALA A 83 -7.71 -5.96 -3.62
CA ALA A 83 -7.89 -5.11 -4.80
C ALA A 83 -9.25 -4.40 -4.79
N GLN A 84 -10.33 -5.10 -4.40
CA GLN A 84 -11.67 -4.49 -4.27
C GLN A 84 -11.69 -3.40 -3.18
N GLU A 85 -11.08 -3.66 -2.03
CA GLU A 85 -10.93 -2.67 -0.95
C GLU A 85 -10.16 -1.43 -1.43
N CYS A 86 -9.06 -1.63 -2.17
CA CYS A 86 -8.27 -0.53 -2.71
C CYS A 86 -9.09 0.32 -3.70
N LEU A 87 -9.82 -0.32 -4.61
CA LEU A 87 -10.68 0.38 -5.57
C LEU A 87 -11.79 1.15 -4.88
N ALA A 88 -12.47 0.53 -3.91
CA ALA A 88 -13.56 1.16 -3.16
C ALA A 88 -13.09 2.39 -2.36
N ASN A 89 -11.84 2.39 -1.92
CA ASN A 89 -11.26 3.44 -1.09
C ASN A 89 -10.31 4.38 -1.84
N GLY A 90 -10.23 4.31 -3.16
CA GLY A 90 -9.40 5.19 -3.97
C GLY A 90 -7.89 5.05 -3.69
N THR A 91 -7.42 3.84 -3.37
CA THR A 91 -6.01 3.51 -3.23
C THR A 91 -5.48 2.97 -4.54
N ASN A 92 -4.43 3.58 -5.08
CA ASN A 92 -3.84 3.21 -6.37
C ASN A 92 -2.72 2.17 -6.21
N ILE A 93 -1.95 2.26 -5.13
CA ILE A 93 -0.83 1.37 -4.84
C ILE A 93 -0.98 0.85 -3.41
N LEU A 94 -1.01 -0.46 -3.27
CA LEU A 94 -0.97 -1.13 -1.98
C LEU A 94 0.44 -1.65 -1.70
N LEU A 95 0.98 -1.35 -0.52
CA LEU A 95 2.26 -1.86 -0.07
C LEU A 95 2.08 -3.27 0.49
N ALA A 96 1.93 -4.23 -0.41
CA ALA A 96 1.68 -5.64 -0.16
C ALA A 96 2.17 -6.47 -1.37
N PRO A 97 2.33 -7.81 -1.22
CA PRO A 97 2.32 -8.59 0.01
C PRO A 97 3.64 -8.48 0.80
N GLY A 98 3.62 -8.85 2.09
CA GLY A 98 4.82 -8.96 2.91
C GLY A 98 5.54 -10.29 2.69
N VAL A 99 6.36 -10.40 1.65
CA VAL A 99 7.02 -11.65 1.21
C VAL A 99 8.47 -11.75 1.72
N ASN A 100 8.65 -11.99 2.99
CA ASN A 100 9.97 -12.11 3.59
C ASN A 100 10.33 -13.57 3.91
N ILE A 101 11.60 -13.94 3.67
CA ILE A 101 12.15 -15.15 4.25
C ILE A 101 12.49 -14.86 5.71
N LYS A 102 11.79 -15.51 6.63
CA LYS A 102 11.94 -15.30 8.07
C LYS A 102 13.09 -16.14 8.60
N HIS A 103 14.31 -15.62 8.57
CA HIS A 103 15.49 -16.29 9.11
C HIS A 103 15.51 -16.35 10.64
N ASN A 104 14.87 -15.38 11.30
CA ASN A 104 14.80 -15.30 12.76
C ASN A 104 13.40 -14.88 13.18
N ILE A 105 12.75 -15.70 14.00
CA ILE A 105 11.40 -15.43 14.53
C ILE A 105 11.37 -14.23 15.48
N LEU A 106 12.51 -13.85 16.06
CA LEU A 106 12.65 -12.66 16.91
C LEU A 106 12.84 -11.36 16.13
N CYS A 107 12.77 -11.41 14.80
CA CYS A 107 12.83 -10.23 13.96
C CYS A 107 11.76 -9.22 14.36
N GLY A 108 12.11 -7.95 14.51
CA GLY A 108 11.19 -6.88 14.94
C GLY A 108 10.08 -6.52 13.95
N ARG A 109 10.08 -7.12 12.76
CA ARG A 109 9.11 -6.89 11.68
C ARG A 109 8.58 -8.21 11.09
N ASN A 110 8.27 -9.13 11.95
CA ASN A 110 7.54 -10.34 11.58
C ASN A 110 6.05 -10.05 11.52
N PHE A 111 5.50 -10.02 10.34
CA PHE A 111 4.07 -9.94 10.07
C PHE A 111 3.63 -11.00 9.09
#